data_6ad4242e8444a7bf3e8bd7a68392b2a7
#
_entry.id   6ad4242e8444a7bf3e8bd7a68392b2a7
#
_cell.length_a   1.000
_cell.length_b   1.000
_cell.length_c   1.000
_cell.angle_alpha   90.00
_cell.angle_beta   90.00
_cell.angle_gamma   90.00
#
_symmetry.space_group_name_H-M   'P 1'
#
loop_
_entity.id
_entity.type
_entity.pdbx_description
1 polymer ?
#
loop_
_entity_poly.entity_id
_entity_poly.type
_entity_poly.pdbx_seq_one_letter_code
_entity_poly.pdbx_strand_id
1 'polypeptide(L)'
;MTRPFRFATALVLAVAFLVPVLTSGPALAEEHRNEIKGLAFNPDQMTIRAGDSVTWVNGDSDRHNLQGDGFESKEMVNGQTFTVEFPEPGQIAYHCIIHTYLEGRVIVLNPDGSVPPSTAGEPEAPPAPSTTTSSTRPPGPLDGVVER
;
A
#
# COMPACT_ATOMS: atom_id res chain seq x y z
N MET A 1 6.55 58.64 63.68
CA MET A 1 6.00 57.27 63.58
C MET A 1 5.89 56.91 62.13
N THR A 2 6.92 56.32 61.56
CA THR A 2 7.02 55.94 60.14
C THR A 2 6.89 54.41 60.03
N ARG A 3 5.83 53.97 59.35
CA ARG A 3 5.59 52.54 59.07
C ARG A 3 6.36 52.13 57.78
N PRO A 4 7.13 51.05 57.79
CA PRO A 4 7.75 50.59 56.56
C PRO A 4 6.79 49.77 55.70
N PHE A 5 6.71 50.13 54.42
CA PHE A 5 6.00 49.39 53.35
C PHE A 5 6.81 48.11 53.01
N ARG A 6 6.17 46.94 53.20
CA ARG A 6 6.73 45.67 52.81
C ARG A 6 6.28 45.35 51.38
N PHE A 7 7.18 45.47 50.41
CA PHE A 7 6.96 44.96 49.07
C PHE A 7 7.11 43.44 49.10
N ALA A 8 5.98 42.73 48.88
CA ALA A 8 5.98 41.30 48.63
C ALA A 8 6.29 41.06 47.15
N THR A 9 7.52 40.62 46.85
CA THR A 9 7.93 40.25 45.50
C THR A 9 7.32 38.85 45.16
N ALA A 10 6.28 38.81 44.37
CA ALA A 10 5.73 37.58 43.87
C ALA A 10 6.62 37.04 42.74
N LEU A 11 7.30 35.95 43.00
CA LEU A 11 8.14 35.24 42.02
C LEU A 11 7.19 34.38 41.17
N VAL A 12 6.89 34.81 39.92
CA VAL A 12 6.15 34.02 38.95
C VAL A 12 7.11 33.06 38.30
N LEU A 13 7.10 31.77 38.69
CA LEU A 13 7.79 30.68 38.02
C LEU A 13 7.04 30.33 36.72
N ALA A 14 7.54 30.85 35.59
CA ALA A 14 7.10 30.42 34.29
C ALA A 14 7.68 29.02 33.99
N VAL A 15 6.88 27.99 34.16
CA VAL A 15 7.23 26.62 33.72
C VAL A 15 7.04 26.59 32.20
N ALA A 16 8.14 26.75 31.48
CA ALA A 16 8.16 26.54 30.03
C ALA A 16 8.00 25.03 29.74
N PHE A 17 6.83 24.61 29.31
CA PHE A 17 6.61 23.28 28.76
C PHE A 17 7.37 23.18 27.42
N LEU A 18 8.52 22.54 27.45
CA LEU A 18 9.27 22.17 26.25
C LEU A 18 8.56 21.00 25.60
N VAL A 19 7.63 21.28 24.67
CA VAL A 19 7.00 20.26 23.85
C VAL A 19 8.05 19.79 22.84
N PRO A 20 8.48 18.51 22.85
CA PRO A 20 9.37 18.02 21.81
C PRO A 20 8.63 18.04 20.48
N VAL A 21 9.05 18.92 19.58
CA VAL A 21 8.65 18.88 18.16
C VAL A 21 9.35 17.67 17.56
N LEU A 22 8.62 16.57 17.43
CA LEU A 22 9.05 15.41 16.64
C LEU A 22 9.08 15.86 15.17
N THR A 23 10.23 16.38 14.74
CA THR A 23 10.49 16.60 13.31
C THR A 23 10.69 15.22 12.69
N SER A 24 9.68 14.72 11.98
CA SER A 24 9.87 13.59 11.07
C SER A 24 10.89 14.04 10.03
N GLY A 25 12.12 13.53 10.13
CA GLY A 25 13.13 13.74 9.10
C GLY A 25 12.66 13.16 7.76
N PRO A 26 13.24 13.60 6.64
CA PRO A 26 12.95 12.98 5.35
C PRO A 26 13.19 11.48 5.47
N ALA A 27 12.17 10.67 5.16
CA ALA A 27 12.36 9.23 5.04
C ALA A 27 13.43 9.00 3.96
N LEU A 28 14.46 8.22 4.29
CA LEU A 28 15.45 7.82 3.29
C LEU A 28 14.74 6.95 2.26
N ALA A 29 15.00 7.22 0.98
CA ALA A 29 14.52 6.37 -0.11
C ALA A 29 15.00 4.93 0.10
N GLU A 30 14.09 3.98 0.02
CA GLU A 30 14.36 2.56 0.18
C GLU A 30 14.34 1.87 -1.20
N GLU A 31 15.25 0.90 -1.39
CA GLU A 31 15.24 0.06 -2.59
C GLU A 31 14.53 -1.25 -2.29
N HIS A 32 13.47 -1.53 -3.06
CA HIS A 32 12.72 -2.76 -2.99
C HIS A 32 13.08 -3.68 -4.16
N ARG A 33 13.09 -4.99 -3.91
CA ARG A 33 13.41 -5.98 -4.93
C ARG A 33 12.19 -6.81 -5.32
N ASN A 34 12.00 -7.01 -6.61
CA ASN A 34 11.01 -7.92 -7.19
C ASN A 34 11.73 -8.93 -8.09
N GLU A 35 11.38 -10.20 -8.00
CA GLU A 35 11.96 -11.23 -8.84
C GLU A 35 10.93 -11.74 -9.85
N ILE A 36 11.28 -11.76 -11.14
CA ILE A 36 10.50 -12.46 -12.15
C ILE A 36 10.96 -13.91 -12.13
N LYS A 37 10.08 -14.81 -11.63
CA LYS A 37 10.42 -16.21 -11.43
C LYS A 37 9.22 -17.12 -11.66
N GLY A 38 9.41 -18.16 -12.47
CA GLY A 38 8.35 -19.10 -12.80
C GLY A 38 7.21 -18.44 -13.58
N LEU A 39 7.53 -17.50 -14.47
CA LEU A 39 6.56 -16.71 -15.23
C LEU A 39 5.58 -15.93 -14.33
N ALA A 40 6.09 -15.40 -13.22
CA ALA A 40 5.33 -14.55 -12.29
C ALA A 40 6.23 -13.44 -11.71
N PHE A 41 5.65 -12.31 -11.36
CA PHE A 41 6.30 -11.31 -10.51
C PHE A 41 6.18 -11.73 -9.04
N ASN A 42 7.29 -11.67 -8.30
CA ASN A 42 7.34 -12.07 -6.89
C ASN A 42 7.95 -10.96 -6.03
N PRO A 43 7.11 -10.30 -5.23
CA PRO A 43 5.64 -10.44 -5.14
C PRO A 43 4.93 -9.84 -6.35
N ASP A 44 3.69 -10.25 -6.63
CA ASP A 44 2.83 -9.67 -7.68
C ASP A 44 2.36 -8.26 -7.33
N GLN A 45 2.22 -7.95 -6.03
CA GLN A 45 1.89 -6.63 -5.51
C GLN A 45 2.89 -6.19 -4.45
N MET A 46 3.37 -4.95 -4.57
CA MET A 46 4.28 -4.30 -3.62
C MET A 46 3.65 -3.02 -3.09
N THR A 47 3.92 -2.72 -1.81
CA THR A 47 3.53 -1.45 -1.19
C THR A 47 4.79 -0.76 -0.71
N ILE A 48 5.02 0.46 -1.20
CA ILE A 48 6.22 1.28 -0.97
C ILE A 48 5.82 2.71 -0.60
N ARG A 49 6.80 3.57 -0.31
CA ARG A 49 6.60 5.00 -0.05
C ARG A 49 7.03 5.84 -1.25
N ALA A 50 6.49 7.03 -1.35
CA ALA A 50 6.97 8.00 -2.33
C ALA A 50 8.47 8.31 -2.12
N GLY A 51 9.23 8.27 -3.19
CA GLY A 51 10.70 8.38 -3.21
C GLY A 51 11.45 7.04 -3.18
N ASP A 52 10.77 5.93 -2.90
CA ASP A 52 11.38 4.60 -2.97
C ASP A 52 11.59 4.16 -4.43
N SER A 53 12.44 3.14 -4.61
CA SER A 53 12.67 2.51 -5.90
C SER A 53 12.35 1.02 -5.86
N VAL A 54 11.98 0.47 -7.03
CA VAL A 54 11.83 -0.98 -7.23
C VAL A 54 12.80 -1.45 -8.29
N THR A 55 13.54 -2.50 -7.96
CA THR A 55 14.44 -3.19 -8.88
C THR A 55 13.87 -4.57 -9.21
N TRP A 56 13.44 -4.76 -10.45
CA TRP A 56 13.06 -6.07 -10.98
C TRP A 56 14.29 -6.82 -11.47
N VAL A 57 14.30 -8.11 -11.21
CA VAL A 57 15.37 -9.02 -11.64
C VAL A 57 14.77 -10.18 -12.40
N ASN A 58 15.23 -10.44 -13.62
CA ASN A 58 14.81 -11.63 -14.32
C ASN A 58 15.54 -12.87 -13.78
N GLY A 59 14.82 -13.73 -13.06
CA GLY A 59 15.29 -15.01 -12.53
C GLY A 59 14.94 -16.22 -13.40
N ASP A 60 14.21 -16.03 -14.52
CA ASP A 60 13.86 -17.08 -15.48
C ASP A 60 14.89 -17.20 -16.61
N SER A 61 14.87 -18.31 -17.33
CA SER A 61 15.62 -18.49 -18.58
C SER A 61 15.00 -17.72 -19.74
N ASP A 62 13.70 -17.44 -19.66
CA ASP A 62 12.95 -16.71 -20.67
C ASP A 62 13.24 -15.20 -20.59
N ARG A 63 13.03 -14.52 -21.71
CA ARG A 63 13.14 -13.07 -21.74
C ARG A 63 11.87 -12.43 -21.21
N HIS A 64 12.04 -11.40 -20.42
CA HIS A 64 10.94 -10.57 -19.92
C HIS A 64 11.23 -9.10 -20.19
N ASN A 65 10.17 -8.32 -20.25
CA ASN A 65 10.23 -6.86 -20.18
C ASN A 65 9.09 -6.37 -19.31
N LEU A 66 9.12 -5.09 -18.97
CA LEU A 66 8.08 -4.45 -18.14
C LEU A 66 7.54 -3.23 -18.85
N GLN A 67 6.23 -3.08 -18.82
CA GLN A 67 5.56 -1.87 -19.23
C GLN A 67 4.54 -1.48 -18.16
N GLY A 68 4.63 -0.26 -17.67
CA GLY A 68 3.71 0.34 -16.72
C GLY A 68 3.45 1.80 -17.09
N ASP A 69 2.60 2.48 -16.32
CA ASP A 69 2.39 3.91 -16.49
C ASP A 69 3.68 4.67 -16.14
N GLY A 70 4.21 5.38 -17.11
CA GLY A 70 5.42 6.19 -16.99
C GLY A 70 6.74 5.44 -17.13
N PHE A 71 6.77 4.12 -17.35
CA PHE A 71 8.01 3.38 -17.58
C PHE A 71 7.87 2.18 -18.53
N GLU A 72 8.98 1.88 -19.20
CA GLU A 72 9.13 0.68 -20.04
C GLU A 72 10.59 0.20 -19.99
N SER A 73 10.78 -1.10 -19.75
CA SER A 73 12.11 -1.70 -19.81
C SER A 73 12.43 -2.24 -21.22
N LYS A 74 13.72 -2.37 -21.51
CA LYS A 74 14.16 -3.28 -22.59
C LYS A 74 13.93 -4.73 -22.18
N GLU A 75 14.06 -5.65 -23.17
CA GLU A 75 14.10 -7.08 -22.86
C GLU A 75 15.25 -7.40 -21.91
N MET A 76 14.96 -8.13 -20.86
CA MET A 76 15.90 -8.62 -19.86
C MET A 76 16.08 -10.12 -20.01
N VAL A 77 17.32 -10.58 -20.18
CA VAL A 77 17.67 -11.99 -20.05
C VAL A 77 17.95 -12.34 -18.59
N ASN A 78 18.10 -13.64 -18.29
CA ASN A 78 18.37 -14.12 -16.93
C ASN A 78 19.47 -13.30 -16.22
N GLY A 79 19.20 -12.90 -15.00
CA GLY A 79 20.09 -12.11 -14.14
C GLY A 79 20.11 -10.60 -14.42
N GLN A 80 19.51 -10.14 -15.51
CA GLN A 80 19.42 -8.70 -15.79
C GLN A 80 18.36 -8.02 -14.92
N THR A 81 18.57 -6.72 -14.68
CA THR A 81 17.74 -5.92 -13.80
C THR A 81 17.21 -4.67 -14.50
N PHE A 82 16.10 -4.16 -13.99
CA PHE A 82 15.53 -2.87 -14.36
C PHE A 82 15.01 -2.18 -13.10
N THR A 83 15.37 -0.91 -12.89
CA THR A 83 15.02 -0.14 -11.70
C THR A 83 14.20 1.08 -12.07
N VAL A 84 13.16 1.34 -11.29
CA VAL A 84 12.30 2.53 -11.40
C VAL A 84 12.19 3.19 -10.03
N GLU A 85 12.30 4.51 -9.99
CA GLU A 85 12.01 5.34 -8.82
C GLU A 85 10.56 5.81 -8.88
N PHE A 86 9.87 5.81 -7.74
CA PHE A 86 8.47 6.21 -7.61
C PHE A 86 8.33 7.46 -6.74
N PRO A 87 8.50 8.67 -7.28
CA PRO A 87 8.50 9.90 -6.50
C PRO A 87 7.12 10.33 -6.00
N GLU A 88 6.04 9.87 -6.66
CA GLU A 88 4.68 10.31 -6.40
C GLU A 88 3.80 9.17 -5.90
N PRO A 89 2.87 9.43 -4.95
CA PRO A 89 1.87 8.45 -4.54
C PRO A 89 0.99 8.01 -5.72
N GLY A 90 0.63 6.73 -5.76
CA GLY A 90 -0.21 6.19 -6.83
C GLY A 90 -0.35 4.67 -6.75
N GLN A 91 -1.22 4.12 -7.58
CA GLN A 91 -1.31 2.71 -7.85
C GLN A 91 -0.95 2.47 -9.31
N ILE A 92 0.17 1.84 -9.54
CA ILE A 92 0.77 1.62 -10.86
C ILE A 92 0.66 0.14 -11.21
N ALA A 93 -0.21 -0.18 -12.16
CA ALA A 93 -0.25 -1.51 -12.76
C ALA A 93 0.85 -1.63 -13.82
N TYR A 94 1.45 -2.79 -13.92
CA TYR A 94 2.45 -3.10 -14.94
C TYR A 94 2.32 -4.56 -15.40
N HIS A 95 2.82 -4.84 -16.57
CA HIS A 95 2.79 -6.17 -17.17
C HIS A 95 4.05 -6.46 -18.00
N CYS A 96 4.21 -7.71 -18.37
CA CYS A 96 5.21 -8.11 -19.36
C CYS A 96 4.59 -8.10 -20.76
N ILE A 97 5.16 -7.36 -21.72
CA ILE A 97 4.64 -7.29 -23.09
C ILE A 97 4.78 -8.66 -23.80
N ILE A 98 5.85 -9.40 -23.50
CA ILE A 98 6.13 -10.72 -24.12
C ILE A 98 5.18 -11.78 -23.58
N HIS A 99 4.83 -11.71 -22.28
CA HIS A 99 3.98 -12.65 -21.59
C HIS A 99 2.80 -11.89 -20.96
N THR A 100 1.77 -11.61 -21.75
CA THR A 100 0.67 -10.69 -21.40
C THR A 100 -0.15 -11.09 -20.18
N TYR A 101 0.01 -12.31 -19.68
CA TYR A 101 -0.61 -12.79 -18.43
C TYR A 101 0.23 -12.49 -17.17
N LEU A 102 1.49 -12.01 -17.35
CA LEU A 102 2.30 -11.53 -16.25
C LEU A 102 1.90 -10.11 -15.92
N GLU A 103 1.20 -9.97 -14.82
CA GLU A 103 0.73 -8.69 -14.31
C GLU A 103 1.25 -8.46 -12.89
N GLY A 104 1.50 -7.20 -12.54
CA GLY A 104 1.93 -6.79 -11.22
C GLY A 104 1.44 -5.40 -10.89
N ARG A 105 1.59 -5.02 -9.62
CA ARG A 105 1.18 -3.71 -9.13
C ARG A 105 2.16 -3.16 -8.11
N VAL A 106 2.47 -1.87 -8.22
CA VAL A 106 3.14 -1.10 -7.18
C VAL A 106 2.14 -0.11 -6.59
N ILE A 107 1.97 -0.14 -5.27
CA ILE A 107 1.18 0.81 -4.50
C ILE A 107 2.17 1.74 -3.79
N VAL A 108 2.20 2.99 -4.20
CA VAL A 108 3.00 4.04 -3.57
C VAL A 108 2.12 4.81 -2.62
N LEU A 109 2.36 4.68 -1.32
CA LEU A 109 1.54 5.28 -0.27
C LEU A 109 1.59 6.80 -0.26
N ASN A 110 0.50 7.42 0.17
CA ASN A 110 0.48 8.82 0.55
C ASN A 110 1.43 9.09 1.74
N PRO A 111 1.86 10.34 1.97
CA PRO A 111 2.72 10.69 3.11
C PRO A 111 2.14 10.33 4.48
N ASP A 112 0.82 10.24 4.59
CA ASP A 112 0.12 9.81 5.81
C ASP A 112 0.02 8.29 5.97
N GLY A 113 0.55 7.53 5.00
CA GLY A 113 0.51 6.07 4.97
C GLY A 113 -0.78 5.48 4.40
N SER A 114 -1.72 6.30 3.94
CA SER A 114 -2.94 5.82 3.30
C SER A 114 -2.68 5.35 1.86
N VAL A 115 -3.52 4.43 1.38
CA VAL A 115 -3.48 3.96 -0.01
C VAL A 115 -4.17 5.00 -0.90
N PRO A 116 -3.50 5.54 -1.94
CA PRO A 116 -4.14 6.47 -2.88
C PRO A 116 -5.22 5.75 -3.71
N PRO A 117 -6.21 6.49 -4.23
CA PRO A 117 -7.19 5.92 -5.14
C PRO A 117 -6.50 5.38 -6.41
N SER A 118 -7.04 4.29 -6.98
CA SER A 118 -6.54 3.78 -8.25
C SER A 118 -6.80 4.79 -9.36
N THR A 119 -5.75 5.24 -10.05
CA THR A 119 -5.85 6.21 -11.15
C THR A 119 -6.13 5.54 -12.50
N ALA A 120 -5.86 4.24 -12.61
CA ALA A 120 -6.23 3.45 -13.77
C ALA A 120 -7.73 3.10 -13.68
N GLY A 121 -8.45 3.25 -14.78
CA GLY A 121 -9.82 2.77 -14.92
C GLY A 121 -9.86 1.24 -14.80
N GLU A 122 -9.61 0.77 -13.57
CA GLU A 122 -9.67 -0.63 -13.22
C GLU A 122 -11.12 -1.10 -13.34
N PRO A 123 -11.40 -2.20 -14.04
CA PRO A 123 -12.66 -2.88 -13.85
C PRO A 123 -12.73 -3.20 -12.35
N GLU A 124 -13.69 -2.57 -11.67
CA GLU A 124 -14.02 -2.79 -10.26
C GLU A 124 -13.94 -4.30 -9.99
N ALA A 125 -13.03 -4.69 -9.07
CA ALA A 125 -12.95 -6.08 -8.66
C ALA A 125 -14.35 -6.56 -8.29
N PRO A 126 -14.80 -7.74 -8.78
CA PRO A 126 -16.14 -8.20 -8.51
C PRO A 126 -16.38 -8.14 -6.99
N PRO A 127 -17.52 -7.58 -6.54
CA PRO A 127 -17.78 -7.42 -5.12
C PRO A 127 -17.61 -8.78 -4.44
N ALA A 128 -16.85 -8.80 -3.36
CA ALA A 128 -16.67 -9.99 -2.55
C ALA A 128 -18.04 -10.63 -2.31
N PRO A 129 -18.20 -11.96 -2.45
CA PRO A 129 -19.50 -12.61 -2.33
C PRO A 129 -20.08 -12.25 -0.97
N SER A 130 -21.15 -11.46 -0.99
CA SER A 130 -21.93 -11.16 0.20
C SER A 130 -22.42 -12.49 0.74
N THR A 131 -21.87 -12.92 1.87
CA THR A 131 -22.40 -14.06 2.62
C THR A 131 -23.78 -13.66 3.12
N THR A 132 -24.78 -13.80 2.26
CA THR A 132 -26.16 -13.80 2.68
C THR A 132 -26.36 -15.07 3.49
N THR A 133 -26.29 -14.92 4.82
CA THR A 133 -26.73 -15.97 5.74
C THR A 133 -28.22 -16.17 5.50
N SER A 134 -28.53 -17.10 4.58
CA SER A 134 -29.88 -17.57 4.41
C SER A 134 -30.24 -18.37 5.68
N SER A 135 -30.96 -17.70 6.58
CA SER A 135 -31.60 -18.34 7.71
C SER A 135 -32.67 -19.28 7.17
N THR A 136 -32.29 -20.52 6.89
CA THR A 136 -33.23 -21.59 6.58
C THR A 136 -33.95 -21.97 7.87
N ARG A 137 -35.15 -21.42 8.04
CA ARG A 137 -36.12 -21.88 9.03
C ARG A 137 -36.43 -23.36 8.74
N PRO A 138 -36.32 -24.28 9.69
CA PRO A 138 -36.67 -25.66 9.48
C PRO A 138 -38.15 -25.81 9.16
N PRO A 139 -38.56 -26.72 8.24
CA PRO A 139 -39.97 -27.01 7.98
C PRO A 139 -40.58 -27.65 9.21
N GLY A 140 -41.74 -27.09 9.64
CA GLY A 140 -42.56 -27.63 10.69
C GLY A 140 -43.13 -29.03 10.29
N PRO A 141 -43.56 -29.84 11.27
CA PRO A 141 -44.04 -31.21 11.01
C PRO A 141 -45.31 -31.22 10.20
N LEU A 142 -45.34 -32.08 9.17
CA LEU A 142 -46.54 -32.36 8.38
C LEU A 142 -47.46 -33.21 9.25
N ASP A 143 -48.51 -32.56 9.77
CA ASP A 143 -49.64 -33.26 10.35
C ASP A 143 -50.45 -33.95 9.26
N GLY A 144 -50.60 -35.21 9.45
CA GLY A 144 -51.45 -36.24 9.02
C GLY A 144 -52.53 -35.94 7.98
N VAL A 145 -52.51 -36.71 6.91
CA VAL A 145 -53.75 -37.10 6.20
C VAL A 145 -53.84 -38.62 6.24
N VAL A 146 -54.81 -39.03 7.05
CA VAL A 146 -55.34 -40.38 7.15
C VAL A 146 -56.29 -40.62 5.97
N GLU A 147 -56.09 -41.71 5.27
CA GLU A 147 -57.01 -42.64 4.63
C GLU A 147 -58.37 -42.22 4.05
N ARG A 148 -58.58 -42.60 2.86
CA ARG A 148 -59.47 -43.74 2.48
C ARG A 148 -59.33 -44.08 1.00
#